data_eb204e81c9c56eb167d9f31279a3022e
#
_entry.id   eb204e81c9c56eb167d9f31279a3022e
#
_cell.length_a   1.000
_cell.length_b   1.000
_cell.length_c   1.000
_cell.angle_alpha   90.00
_cell.angle_beta   90.00
_cell.angle_gamma   90.00
#
_symmetry.space_group_name_H-M   'P 1'
#
loop_
_entity.id
_entity.type
_entity.pdbx_description
1 polymer ?
#
loop_
_entity_poly.entity_id
_entity_poly.type
_entity_poly.pdbx_seq_one_letter_code
_entity_poly.pdbx_strand_id
1 'polypeptide(L)'
;MSNTGENIYERRDGRWEGRYICGRKPDGRAQYVSVYGRSCADVRNKIRERLRACAPEPAPRSAGTSVLTVNQLFESFLSHANVKPSTYARYKTVIDLHILPKLGKRRVAGLTAKELSGYLSEKRKCGNLRTGGALSEKSMRDLAVLLKSALRFAQKEFHIYTDALNMPLPSYKQKRVRVFSDHEVHRMARTIQDVPNQKNTGILLALCAGMRIGEICALKVSDIDFLAGTIDVSRAVQRIQTGKKTELLVQTPKSDASERVIPLPSDLLSHLKTAVRGLPENAYVLTGRADKPMEPRTLRYYFNGFLKRCNIRYRNFHVLRHTFATRCIETGMDVKSLSELLGHADVRTTLKLYVHPSLESKRRAIQKIALLDICS
;
A
#
# COMPACT_ATOMS: atom_id res chain seq x y z
N MET A 1 -7.52 -13.01 38.89
CA MET A 1 -6.53 -13.85 38.13
C MET A 1 -5.92 -12.97 37.06
N SER A 2 -4.67 -12.51 37.27
CA SER A 2 -3.99 -11.61 36.32
C SER A 2 -3.47 -12.42 35.15
N ASN A 3 -4.05 -12.21 33.97
CA ASN A 3 -3.65 -12.84 32.73
C ASN A 3 -2.49 -12.00 32.12
N THR A 4 -1.25 -12.43 32.35
CA THR A 4 -0.03 -11.72 31.90
C THR A 4 0.35 -12.01 30.44
N GLY A 5 -0.56 -12.60 29.61
CA GLY A 5 -0.29 -12.88 28.18
C GLY A 5 0.78 -13.97 27.94
N GLU A 6 1.41 -14.50 28.96
CA GLU A 6 2.32 -15.64 28.91
C GLU A 6 1.54 -16.87 29.44
N ASN A 7 1.70 -18.05 28.83
CA ASN A 7 1.06 -19.30 29.26
C ASN A 7 1.66 -19.81 30.61
N ILE A 8 1.71 -18.96 31.63
CA ILE A 8 2.21 -19.24 32.98
C ILE A 8 1.07 -18.94 33.98
N TYR A 9 0.71 -19.90 34.78
CA TYR A 9 -0.38 -19.79 35.77
C TYR A 9 -0.04 -20.53 37.07
N GLU A 10 -0.63 -20.08 38.16
CA GLU A 10 -0.53 -20.73 39.47
C GLU A 10 -1.59 -21.84 39.59
N ARG A 11 -1.16 -23.00 39.98
CA ARG A 11 -2.01 -24.17 40.22
C ARG A 11 -2.62 -24.12 41.60
N ARG A 12 -3.67 -24.86 41.82
CA ARG A 12 -4.36 -24.99 43.12
C ARG A 12 -3.46 -25.58 44.22
N ASP A 13 -2.40 -26.27 43.86
CA ASP A 13 -1.40 -26.86 44.77
C ASP A 13 -0.27 -25.87 45.13
N GLY A 14 -0.38 -24.58 44.77
CA GLY A 14 0.60 -23.52 45.07
C GLY A 14 1.82 -23.54 44.17
N ARG A 15 1.95 -24.44 43.20
CA ARG A 15 3.04 -24.47 42.26
C ARG A 15 2.69 -23.68 41.01
N TRP A 16 3.68 -23.08 40.39
CA TRP A 16 3.54 -22.39 39.09
C TRP A 16 3.82 -23.36 37.94
N GLU A 17 2.95 -23.35 36.93
CA GLU A 17 3.10 -24.12 35.70
C GLU A 17 3.19 -23.14 34.53
N GLY A 18 4.13 -23.38 33.60
CA GLY A 18 4.25 -22.67 32.32
C GLY A 18 4.37 -23.65 31.17
N ARG A 19 3.68 -23.37 30.08
CA ARG A 19 3.72 -24.20 28.87
C ARG A 19 4.38 -23.46 27.71
N TYR A 20 5.30 -24.14 27.02
CA TYR A 20 5.93 -23.57 25.82
C TYR A 20 5.93 -24.60 24.69
N ILE A 21 6.07 -24.13 23.45
CA ILE A 21 6.12 -24.98 22.26
C ILE A 21 7.58 -25.38 22.06
N CYS A 22 7.89 -26.67 22.12
CA CYS A 22 9.23 -27.21 21.88
C CYS A 22 9.43 -27.72 20.43
N GLY A 23 8.36 -27.82 19.63
CA GLY A 23 8.41 -28.28 18.25
C GLY A 23 7.04 -28.43 17.63
N ARG A 24 6.98 -29.05 16.45
CA ARG A 24 5.74 -29.46 15.79
C ARG A 24 5.80 -30.95 15.47
N LYS A 25 4.69 -31.65 15.66
CA LYS A 25 4.53 -33.05 15.24
C LYS A 25 4.47 -33.16 13.73
N PRO A 26 4.68 -34.35 13.14
CA PRO A 26 4.57 -34.57 11.68
C PRO A 26 3.23 -34.16 11.08
N ASP A 27 2.16 -34.11 11.89
CA ASP A 27 0.80 -33.65 11.54
C ASP A 27 0.64 -32.11 11.58
N GLY A 28 1.72 -31.37 11.83
CA GLY A 28 1.73 -29.90 11.90
C GLY A 28 1.26 -29.31 13.24
N ARG A 29 0.77 -30.12 14.20
CA ARG A 29 0.29 -29.66 15.52
C ARG A 29 1.46 -29.26 16.41
N ALA A 30 1.26 -28.20 17.20
CA ALA A 30 2.25 -27.73 18.15
C ALA A 30 2.44 -28.77 19.28
N GLN A 31 3.71 -29.08 19.59
CA GLN A 31 4.07 -29.94 20.71
C GLN A 31 4.42 -29.06 21.90
N TYR A 32 3.62 -29.17 22.98
CA TYR A 32 3.79 -28.41 24.20
C TYR A 32 4.57 -29.20 25.25
N VAL A 33 5.42 -28.50 25.99
CA VAL A 33 6.09 -29.03 27.19
C VAL A 33 5.74 -28.13 28.38
N SER A 34 5.41 -28.76 29.50
CA SER A 34 5.13 -28.06 30.74
C SER A 34 6.39 -27.96 31.61
N VAL A 35 6.57 -26.82 32.28
CA VAL A 35 7.65 -26.56 33.25
C VAL A 35 7.01 -26.09 34.55
N TYR A 36 7.53 -26.58 35.65
CA TYR A 36 7.03 -26.28 36.98
C TYR A 36 8.06 -25.51 37.83
N GLY A 37 7.58 -24.62 38.69
CA GLY A 37 8.44 -23.82 39.57
C GLY A 37 7.71 -23.31 40.81
N ARG A 38 8.50 -22.73 41.71
CA ARG A 38 7.99 -22.17 42.96
C ARG A 38 7.44 -20.74 42.82
N SER A 39 7.77 -20.08 41.74
CA SER A 39 7.28 -18.74 41.40
C SER A 39 7.14 -18.55 39.90
N CYS A 40 6.36 -17.55 39.48
CA CYS A 40 6.25 -17.14 38.06
C CYS A 40 7.62 -16.80 37.43
N ALA A 41 8.50 -16.13 38.19
CA ALA A 41 9.84 -15.79 37.73
C ALA A 41 10.72 -17.04 37.52
N ASP A 42 10.65 -18.01 38.41
CA ASP A 42 11.38 -19.30 38.28
C ASP A 42 10.93 -20.07 37.05
N VAL A 43 9.62 -20.19 36.82
CA VAL A 43 9.07 -20.85 35.62
C VAL A 43 9.52 -20.11 34.33
N ARG A 44 9.47 -18.79 34.34
CA ARG A 44 9.90 -17.97 33.18
C ARG A 44 11.37 -18.18 32.86
N ASN A 45 12.23 -18.25 33.87
CA ASN A 45 13.66 -18.50 33.67
C ASN A 45 13.91 -19.91 33.14
N LYS A 46 13.25 -20.93 33.70
CA LYS A 46 13.34 -22.32 33.23
C LYS A 46 12.85 -22.47 31.79
N ILE A 47 11.79 -21.78 31.41
CA ILE A 47 11.32 -21.75 30.01
C ILE A 47 12.39 -21.14 29.09
N ARG A 48 12.99 -20.01 29.49
CA ARG A 48 14.07 -19.36 28.72
C ARG A 48 15.31 -20.25 28.56
N GLU A 49 15.72 -20.92 29.63
CA GLU A 49 16.84 -21.86 29.58
C GLU A 49 16.55 -23.04 28.65
N ARG A 50 15.37 -23.65 28.75
CA ARG A 50 14.96 -24.76 27.89
C ARG A 50 14.80 -24.34 26.45
N LEU A 51 14.25 -23.17 26.17
CA LEU A 51 14.17 -22.62 24.81
C LEU A 51 15.57 -22.33 24.23
N ARG A 52 16.55 -21.92 25.07
CA ARG A 52 17.95 -21.77 24.66
C ARG A 52 18.61 -23.12 24.40
N ALA A 53 18.32 -24.13 25.22
CA ALA A 53 18.84 -25.49 25.03
C ALA A 53 18.17 -26.25 23.89
N CYS A 54 16.89 -25.94 23.59
CA CYS A 54 16.15 -26.47 22.43
C CYS A 54 16.33 -25.63 21.15
N ALA A 55 17.02 -24.50 21.22
CA ALA A 55 17.52 -23.85 20.03
C ALA A 55 18.48 -24.84 19.35
N PRO A 56 18.27 -25.23 18.06
CA PRO A 56 19.23 -26.07 17.39
C PRO A 56 20.60 -25.42 17.55
N GLU A 57 21.59 -26.21 18.02
CA GLU A 57 22.97 -25.75 18.00
C GLU A 57 23.23 -25.12 16.64
N PRO A 58 23.90 -23.95 16.57
CA PRO A 58 24.26 -23.38 15.30
C PRO A 58 24.98 -24.50 14.54
N ALA A 59 24.33 -25.01 13.49
CA ALA A 59 24.84 -26.11 12.68
C ALA A 59 26.33 -25.87 12.44
N PRO A 60 27.19 -26.88 12.58
CA PRO A 60 28.64 -26.73 12.46
C PRO A 60 28.89 -25.91 11.21
N ARG A 61 29.63 -24.82 11.34
CA ARG A 61 29.98 -23.92 10.24
C ARG A 61 30.60 -24.79 9.16
N SER A 62 29.78 -25.26 8.21
CA SER A 62 30.28 -26.00 7.05
C SER A 62 31.34 -25.09 6.40
N ALA A 63 32.55 -25.57 6.37
CA ALA A 63 33.68 -24.94 5.71
C ALA A 63 33.38 -24.87 4.21
N GLY A 64 32.75 -23.78 3.82
CA GLY A 64 32.27 -23.43 2.50
C GLY A 64 31.51 -22.13 2.67
N THR A 65 32.10 -21.17 3.40
CA THR A 65 31.56 -19.82 3.53
C THR A 65 31.52 -19.20 2.14
N SER A 66 30.44 -19.42 1.41
CA SER A 66 30.15 -18.63 0.23
C SER A 66 30.19 -17.17 0.66
N VAL A 67 31.19 -16.45 0.13
CA VAL A 67 31.44 -15.04 0.45
C VAL A 67 30.32 -14.23 -0.24
N LEU A 68 29.05 -14.53 0.09
CA LEU A 68 27.91 -13.87 -0.49
C LEU A 68 27.92 -12.40 -0.10
N THR A 69 28.13 -11.55 -1.08
CA THR A 69 28.02 -10.09 -0.91
C THR A 69 26.57 -9.64 -1.02
N VAL A 70 26.29 -8.45 -0.50
CA VAL A 70 24.96 -7.82 -0.63
C VAL A 70 24.57 -7.64 -2.10
N ASN A 71 25.54 -7.34 -2.99
CA ASN A 71 25.28 -7.24 -4.42
C ASN A 71 24.75 -8.58 -4.98
N GLN A 72 25.48 -9.66 -4.76
CA GLN A 72 25.09 -11.01 -5.20
C GLN A 72 23.76 -11.47 -4.59
N LEU A 73 23.53 -11.13 -3.30
CA LEU A 73 22.25 -11.40 -2.65
C LEU A 73 21.09 -10.72 -3.40
N PHE A 74 21.21 -9.43 -3.73
CA PHE A 74 20.14 -8.70 -4.41
C PHE A 74 19.97 -9.14 -5.87
N GLU A 75 21.01 -9.53 -6.58
CA GLU A 75 20.92 -10.16 -7.90
C GLU A 75 20.09 -11.45 -7.83
N SER A 76 20.44 -12.36 -6.89
CA SER A 76 19.68 -13.58 -6.67
C SER A 76 18.25 -13.31 -6.17
N PHE A 77 18.06 -12.39 -5.24
CA PHE A 77 16.73 -11.99 -4.75
C PHE A 77 15.83 -11.48 -5.88
N LEU A 78 16.34 -10.65 -6.77
CA LEU A 78 15.58 -10.11 -7.90
C LEU A 78 15.27 -11.18 -8.96
N SER A 79 16.15 -12.14 -9.21
CA SER A 79 15.92 -13.24 -10.17
C SER A 79 14.82 -14.21 -9.70
N HIS A 80 14.67 -14.38 -8.37
CA HIS A 80 13.63 -15.23 -7.78
C HIS A 80 12.34 -14.44 -7.41
N ALA A 81 12.36 -13.12 -7.58
CA ALA A 81 11.23 -12.28 -7.22
C ALA A 81 10.07 -12.44 -8.22
N ASN A 82 9.04 -13.21 -7.84
CA ASN A 82 7.80 -13.29 -8.59
C ASN A 82 6.93 -12.04 -8.31
N VAL A 83 7.30 -10.92 -8.92
CA VAL A 83 6.63 -9.62 -8.74
C VAL A 83 6.32 -8.97 -10.09
N LYS A 84 5.30 -8.12 -10.12
CA LYS A 84 4.93 -7.37 -11.33
C LYS A 84 6.10 -6.50 -11.84
N PRO A 85 6.23 -6.28 -13.17
CA PRO A 85 7.32 -5.51 -13.77
C PRO A 85 7.54 -4.13 -13.12
N SER A 86 6.46 -3.45 -12.74
CA SER A 86 6.53 -2.15 -12.05
C SER A 86 7.13 -2.23 -10.63
N THR A 87 6.87 -3.32 -9.92
CA THR A 87 7.45 -3.57 -8.59
C THR A 87 8.92 -3.93 -8.71
N TYR A 88 9.27 -4.78 -9.69
CA TYR A 88 10.65 -5.13 -10.02
C TYR A 88 11.47 -3.87 -10.34
N ALA A 89 10.99 -3.03 -11.25
CA ALA A 89 11.67 -1.78 -11.61
C ALA A 89 11.87 -0.85 -10.39
N ARG A 90 10.88 -0.77 -9.51
CA ARG A 90 11.00 -0.01 -8.27
C ARG A 90 12.04 -0.62 -7.32
N TYR A 91 12.05 -1.94 -7.13
CA TYR A 91 13.04 -2.62 -6.29
C TYR A 91 14.45 -2.38 -6.85
N LYS A 92 14.63 -2.61 -8.16
CA LYS A 92 15.91 -2.37 -8.82
C LYS A 92 16.39 -0.93 -8.62
N THR A 93 15.53 0.06 -8.83
CA THR A 93 15.88 1.47 -8.60
C THR A 93 16.32 1.73 -7.15
N VAL A 94 15.60 1.20 -6.16
CA VAL A 94 15.95 1.39 -4.74
C VAL A 94 17.26 0.68 -4.40
N ILE A 95 17.48 -0.50 -4.92
CA ILE A 95 18.70 -1.29 -4.73
C ILE A 95 19.90 -0.54 -5.31
N ASP A 96 19.84 -0.21 -6.61
CA ASP A 96 20.95 0.40 -7.34
C ASP A 96 21.32 1.79 -6.79
N LEU A 97 20.33 2.60 -6.44
CA LEU A 97 20.57 3.99 -6.02
C LEU A 97 20.82 4.16 -4.53
N HIS A 98 20.24 3.33 -3.69
CA HIS A 98 20.34 3.51 -2.24
C HIS A 98 21.16 2.44 -1.55
N ILE A 99 21.01 1.16 -1.90
CA ILE A 99 21.62 0.05 -1.14
C ILE A 99 23.04 -0.26 -1.59
N LEU A 100 23.20 -0.57 -2.89
CA LEU A 100 24.47 -1.05 -3.44
C LEU A 100 25.63 -0.06 -3.30
N PRO A 101 25.46 1.26 -3.45
CA PRO A 101 26.57 2.19 -3.35
C PRO A 101 27.33 2.12 -2.01
N LYS A 102 26.64 1.77 -0.92
CA LYS A 102 27.24 1.69 0.42
C LYS A 102 27.40 0.27 0.94
N LEU A 103 26.41 -0.59 0.69
CA LEU A 103 26.39 -1.93 1.28
C LEU A 103 26.79 -3.03 0.27
N GLY A 104 26.83 -2.77 -1.02
CA GLY A 104 26.97 -3.77 -2.07
C GLY A 104 28.18 -4.71 -1.91
N LYS A 105 29.32 -4.18 -1.50
CA LYS A 105 30.56 -4.95 -1.27
C LYS A 105 30.63 -5.66 0.09
N ARG A 106 29.68 -5.41 0.99
CA ARG A 106 29.66 -6.02 2.32
C ARG A 106 29.25 -7.50 2.23
N ARG A 107 29.84 -8.34 3.09
CA ARG A 107 29.43 -9.75 3.25
C ARG A 107 28.11 -9.80 4.03
N VAL A 108 27.17 -10.58 3.56
CA VAL A 108 25.83 -10.70 4.19
C VAL A 108 25.93 -11.25 5.61
N ALA A 109 26.77 -12.27 5.84
CA ALA A 109 26.98 -12.86 7.17
C ALA A 109 27.58 -11.87 8.21
N GLY A 110 28.31 -10.87 7.74
CA GLY A 110 28.93 -9.85 8.61
C GLY A 110 28.05 -8.63 8.89
N LEU A 111 26.85 -8.56 8.34
CA LEU A 111 25.96 -7.42 8.60
C LEU A 111 25.36 -7.53 10.00
N THR A 112 25.29 -6.39 10.69
CA THR A 112 24.68 -6.29 12.02
C THR A 112 23.48 -5.33 12.04
N ALA A 113 22.58 -5.51 13.00
CA ALA A 113 21.45 -4.61 13.21
C ALA A 113 21.91 -3.17 13.48
N LYS A 114 23.03 -3.00 14.20
CA LYS A 114 23.62 -1.69 14.50
C LYS A 114 24.12 -0.99 13.23
N GLU A 115 24.81 -1.72 12.35
CA GLU A 115 25.29 -1.21 11.06
C GLU A 115 24.15 -0.75 10.16
N LEU A 116 23.11 -1.59 9.99
CA LEU A 116 21.94 -1.22 9.20
C LEU A 116 21.13 -0.06 9.81
N SER A 117 21.04 0.01 11.13
CA SER A 117 20.39 1.15 11.81
C SER A 117 21.17 2.45 11.59
N GLY A 118 22.50 2.39 11.63
CA GLY A 118 23.38 3.52 11.31
C GLY A 118 23.21 3.98 9.86
N TYR A 119 23.20 3.01 8.92
CA TYR A 119 22.94 3.28 7.51
C TYR A 119 21.58 3.95 7.28
N LEU A 120 20.50 3.46 7.90
CA LEU A 120 19.19 4.10 7.83
C LEU A 120 19.17 5.50 8.42
N SER A 121 19.87 5.71 9.54
CA SER A 121 19.99 7.03 10.17
C SER A 121 20.67 8.05 9.26
N GLU A 122 21.69 7.64 8.53
CA GLU A 122 22.34 8.48 7.53
C GLU A 122 21.39 8.80 6.37
N LYS A 123 20.67 7.80 5.81
CA LYS A 123 19.69 8.03 4.76
C LYS A 123 18.53 8.93 5.21
N ARG A 124 18.19 8.93 6.50
CA ARG A 124 17.23 9.86 7.07
C ARG A 124 17.70 11.32 6.99
N LYS A 125 19.01 11.58 7.07
CA LYS A 125 19.58 12.94 7.01
C LYS A 125 19.80 13.42 5.57
N CYS A 126 20.41 12.58 4.74
CA CYS A 126 20.90 12.95 3.40
C CYS A 126 20.60 11.92 2.31
N GLY A 127 19.54 11.14 2.44
CA GLY A 127 19.23 10.05 1.51
C GLY A 127 18.49 10.46 0.23
N ASN A 128 18.01 11.69 0.11
CA ASN A 128 17.31 12.16 -1.07
C ASN A 128 18.30 12.59 -2.15
N LEU A 129 18.51 11.73 -3.14
CA LEU A 129 19.49 11.95 -4.23
C LEU A 129 19.19 13.16 -5.11
N ARG A 130 17.95 13.66 -5.12
CA ARG A 130 17.57 14.81 -5.93
C ARG A 130 17.79 16.14 -5.23
N THR A 131 17.63 16.17 -3.91
CA THR A 131 17.68 17.41 -3.11
C THR A 131 18.84 17.43 -2.14
N GLY A 132 19.59 16.31 -1.98
CA GLY A 132 20.62 16.15 -0.95
C GLY A 132 20.07 16.04 0.49
N GLY A 133 18.76 16.23 0.68
CA GLY A 133 18.13 16.26 2.00
C GLY A 133 17.65 14.89 2.50
N ALA A 134 16.76 14.92 3.46
CA ALA A 134 16.17 13.75 4.11
C ALA A 134 15.32 12.89 3.16
N LEU A 135 15.37 11.56 3.33
CA LEU A 135 14.34 10.67 2.79
C LEU A 135 13.07 10.76 3.62
N SER A 136 11.92 10.60 2.95
CA SER A 136 10.62 10.53 3.65
C SER A 136 10.56 9.31 4.58
N GLU A 137 9.82 9.41 5.68
CA GLU A 137 9.58 8.30 6.62
C GLU A 137 9.07 7.04 5.92
N LYS A 138 8.18 7.23 4.93
CA LYS A 138 7.67 6.12 4.11
C LYS A 138 8.79 5.48 3.29
N SER A 139 9.63 6.27 2.62
CA SER A 139 10.75 5.74 1.82
C SER A 139 11.75 5.01 2.70
N MET A 140 12.01 5.52 3.90
CA MET A 140 12.86 4.87 4.90
C MET A 140 12.31 3.50 5.31
N ARG A 141 11.00 3.42 5.57
CA ARG A 141 10.35 2.15 5.90
C ARG A 141 10.37 1.17 4.73
N ASP A 142 10.08 1.64 3.52
CA ASP A 142 10.11 0.81 2.31
C ASP A 142 11.52 0.23 2.06
N LEU A 143 12.57 1.04 2.26
CA LEU A 143 13.96 0.62 2.17
C LEU A 143 14.32 -0.45 3.21
N ALA A 144 13.92 -0.25 4.48
CA ALA A 144 14.16 -1.20 5.55
C ALA A 144 13.41 -2.52 5.34
N VAL A 145 12.17 -2.47 4.82
CA VAL A 145 11.38 -3.67 4.47
C VAL A 145 12.06 -4.45 3.35
N LEU A 146 12.57 -3.78 2.32
CA LEU A 146 13.27 -4.42 1.21
C LEU A 146 14.56 -5.12 1.68
N LEU A 147 15.37 -4.45 2.53
CA LEU A 147 16.55 -5.04 3.15
C LEU A 147 16.20 -6.29 3.96
N LYS A 148 15.19 -6.22 4.84
CA LYS A 148 14.75 -7.38 5.61
C LYS A 148 14.23 -8.53 4.74
N SER A 149 13.55 -8.22 3.64
CA SER A 149 13.05 -9.24 2.72
C SER A 149 14.21 -9.99 2.05
N ALA A 150 15.24 -9.26 1.60
CA ALA A 150 16.44 -9.87 1.03
C ALA A 150 17.24 -10.69 2.06
N LEU A 151 17.34 -10.22 3.32
CA LEU A 151 18.02 -10.96 4.39
C LEU A 151 17.26 -12.24 4.78
N ARG A 152 15.92 -12.22 4.78
CA ARG A 152 15.11 -13.43 4.97
C ARG A 152 15.28 -14.42 3.81
N PHE A 153 15.39 -13.90 2.59
CA PHE A 153 15.71 -14.72 1.43
C PHE A 153 17.10 -15.35 1.58
N ALA A 154 18.12 -14.61 2.04
CA ALA A 154 19.44 -15.15 2.33
C ALA A 154 19.41 -16.25 3.40
N GLN A 155 18.61 -16.08 4.43
CA GLN A 155 18.41 -17.10 5.47
C GLN A 155 17.76 -18.37 4.91
N LYS A 156 16.75 -18.21 4.04
CA LYS A 156 16.00 -19.34 3.48
C LYS A 156 16.80 -20.12 2.43
N GLU A 157 17.39 -19.42 1.47
CA GLU A 157 18.00 -20.04 0.28
C GLU A 157 19.50 -20.36 0.46
N PHE A 158 20.20 -19.55 1.26
CA PHE A 158 21.65 -19.70 1.46
C PHE A 158 22.01 -20.12 2.88
N HIS A 159 21.03 -20.30 3.77
CA HIS A 159 21.22 -20.65 5.19
C HIS A 159 22.16 -19.68 5.93
N ILE A 160 22.17 -18.39 5.50
CA ILE A 160 22.98 -17.35 6.12
C ILE A 160 22.16 -16.65 7.19
N TYR A 161 22.59 -16.82 8.43
CA TYR A 161 21.99 -16.18 9.60
C TYR A 161 22.77 -14.91 9.96
N THR A 162 22.07 -13.80 10.20
CA THR A 162 22.69 -12.51 10.55
C THR A 162 21.86 -11.78 11.56
N ASP A 163 22.51 -11.09 12.49
CA ASP A 163 21.85 -10.19 13.46
C ASP A 163 21.13 -9.02 12.78
N ALA A 164 21.50 -8.69 11.55
CA ALA A 164 20.86 -7.61 10.77
C ALA A 164 19.33 -7.73 10.64
N LEU A 165 18.79 -8.94 10.75
CA LEU A 165 17.33 -9.17 10.78
C LEU A 165 16.63 -8.55 12.00
N ASN A 166 17.35 -8.35 13.10
CA ASN A 166 16.85 -7.71 14.31
C ASN A 166 16.75 -6.17 14.21
N MET A 167 17.22 -5.57 13.10
CA MET A 167 17.09 -4.13 12.86
C MET A 167 15.64 -3.66 13.04
N PRO A 168 15.37 -2.61 13.85
CA PRO A 168 14.02 -2.07 14.02
C PRO A 168 13.51 -1.43 12.72
N LEU A 169 12.24 -1.66 12.39
CA LEU A 169 11.63 -0.98 11.26
C LEU A 169 11.31 0.48 11.63
N PRO A 170 11.65 1.45 10.77
CA PRO A 170 11.24 2.83 10.97
C PRO A 170 9.73 2.95 11.15
N SER A 171 9.30 3.70 12.17
CA SER A 171 7.89 4.01 12.36
C SER A 171 7.42 4.93 11.22
N TYR A 172 6.23 4.69 10.73
CA TYR A 172 5.59 5.55 9.74
C TYR A 172 4.13 5.74 10.12
N LYS A 173 3.78 6.97 10.44
CA LYS A 173 2.37 7.37 10.63
C LYS A 173 1.84 7.91 9.30
N GLN A 174 0.82 7.26 8.77
CA GLN A 174 0.15 7.74 7.57
C GLN A 174 -0.52 9.09 7.88
N LYS A 175 -0.12 10.14 7.17
CA LYS A 175 -0.76 11.46 7.31
C LYS A 175 -2.18 11.38 6.76
N ARG A 176 -3.13 12.01 7.46
CA ARG A 176 -4.49 12.16 6.95
C ARG A 176 -4.47 12.92 5.63
N VAL A 177 -5.15 12.40 4.64
CA VAL A 177 -5.29 13.08 3.34
C VAL A 177 -6.33 14.18 3.50
N ARG A 178 -5.95 15.43 3.25
CA ARG A 178 -6.89 16.55 3.21
C ARG A 178 -7.63 16.51 1.88
N VAL A 179 -8.91 16.13 1.89
CA VAL A 179 -9.81 16.12 0.74
C VAL A 179 -10.19 17.55 0.29
N PHE A 180 -10.75 17.70 -0.90
CA PHE A 180 -11.30 18.97 -1.36
C PHE A 180 -12.61 19.28 -0.64
N SER A 181 -12.77 20.53 -0.19
CA SER A 181 -14.02 21.01 0.39
C SER A 181 -15.09 21.23 -0.68
N ASP A 182 -16.35 21.34 -0.27
CA ASP A 182 -17.45 21.61 -1.20
C ASP A 182 -17.24 22.91 -1.98
N HIS A 183 -16.77 23.98 -1.34
CA HIS A 183 -16.41 25.22 -2.01
C HIS A 183 -15.32 25.04 -3.07
N GLU A 184 -14.30 24.23 -2.78
CA GLU A 184 -13.25 23.93 -3.75
C GLU A 184 -13.79 23.12 -4.93
N VAL A 185 -14.67 22.17 -4.67
CA VAL A 185 -15.33 21.34 -5.72
C VAL A 185 -16.26 22.20 -6.58
N HIS A 186 -17.03 23.11 -6.01
CA HIS A 186 -17.86 24.05 -6.77
C HIS A 186 -17.03 24.95 -7.68
N ARG A 187 -15.88 25.46 -7.19
CA ARG A 187 -14.95 26.23 -8.05
C ARG A 187 -14.39 25.41 -9.21
N MET A 188 -14.05 24.13 -8.95
CA MET A 188 -13.63 23.23 -10.02
C MET A 188 -14.74 23.05 -11.07
N ALA A 189 -15.98 22.81 -10.63
CA ALA A 189 -17.11 22.63 -11.52
C ALA A 189 -17.33 23.85 -12.43
N ARG A 190 -17.31 25.07 -11.87
CA ARG A 190 -17.41 26.32 -12.66
C ARG A 190 -16.26 26.43 -13.66
N THR A 191 -15.01 26.22 -13.22
CA THR A 191 -13.85 26.32 -14.13
C THR A 191 -13.90 25.27 -15.27
N ILE A 192 -14.52 24.10 -15.04
CA ILE A 192 -14.74 23.08 -16.08
C ILE A 192 -15.75 23.56 -17.12
N GLN A 193 -16.81 24.25 -16.69
CA GLN A 193 -17.83 24.84 -17.57
C GLN A 193 -17.25 26.02 -18.38
N ASP A 194 -16.50 26.91 -17.74
CA ASP A 194 -15.95 28.12 -18.35
C ASP A 194 -14.85 27.81 -19.38
N VAL A 195 -14.07 26.75 -19.16
CA VAL A 195 -12.93 26.37 -20.01
C VAL A 195 -13.05 24.89 -20.43
N PRO A 196 -13.86 24.58 -21.45
CA PRO A 196 -14.02 23.21 -21.94
C PRO A 196 -12.68 22.64 -22.41
N ASN A 197 -12.33 21.46 -21.91
CA ASN A 197 -11.11 20.75 -22.29
C ASN A 197 -11.31 19.25 -22.08
N GLN A 198 -10.88 18.43 -23.03
CA GLN A 198 -11.00 16.96 -22.95
C GLN A 198 -10.39 16.39 -21.64
N LYS A 199 -9.32 17.01 -21.14
CA LYS A 199 -8.68 16.57 -19.88
C LYS A 199 -9.52 16.85 -18.64
N ASN A 200 -10.52 17.76 -18.73
CA ASN A 200 -11.48 17.99 -17.63
C ASN A 200 -12.33 16.75 -17.37
N THR A 201 -12.65 15.98 -18.41
CA THR A 201 -13.32 14.68 -18.30
C THR A 201 -12.56 13.75 -17.34
N GLY A 202 -11.23 13.73 -17.40
CA GLY A 202 -10.43 12.95 -16.46
C GLY A 202 -10.52 13.42 -15.00
N ILE A 203 -10.71 14.73 -14.77
CA ILE A 203 -10.93 15.28 -13.42
C ILE A 203 -12.31 14.85 -12.91
N LEU A 204 -13.35 14.96 -13.76
CA LEU A 204 -14.71 14.55 -13.42
C LEU A 204 -14.81 13.04 -13.13
N LEU A 205 -14.18 12.18 -13.94
CA LEU A 205 -14.12 10.75 -13.69
C LEU A 205 -13.47 10.40 -12.35
N ALA A 206 -12.43 11.13 -11.95
CA ALA A 206 -11.82 10.93 -10.64
C ALA A 206 -12.71 11.42 -9.49
N LEU A 207 -13.43 12.54 -9.68
CA LEU A 207 -14.20 13.21 -8.64
C LEU A 207 -15.61 12.62 -8.46
N CYS A 208 -16.24 12.11 -9.56
CA CYS A 208 -17.62 11.63 -9.57
C CYS A 208 -17.77 10.11 -9.71
N ALA A 209 -16.71 9.42 -10.20
CA ALA A 209 -16.68 7.97 -10.33
C ALA A 209 -15.54 7.30 -9.55
N GLY A 210 -14.70 8.09 -8.87
CA GLY A 210 -13.62 7.57 -8.02
C GLY A 210 -12.53 6.78 -8.75
N MET A 211 -12.39 6.90 -10.06
CA MET A 211 -11.42 6.16 -10.86
C MET A 211 -9.97 6.55 -10.55
N ARG A 212 -9.03 5.59 -10.70
CA ARG A 212 -7.59 5.87 -10.61
C ARG A 212 -7.09 6.55 -11.87
N ILE A 213 -6.07 7.41 -11.75
CA ILE A 213 -5.50 8.14 -12.91
C ILE A 213 -5.06 7.20 -14.05
N GLY A 214 -4.52 6.02 -13.74
CA GLY A 214 -4.13 5.04 -14.75
C GLY A 214 -5.33 4.42 -15.46
N GLU A 215 -6.44 4.18 -14.78
CA GLU A 215 -7.71 3.68 -15.31
C GLU A 215 -8.32 4.74 -16.24
N ILE A 216 -8.40 5.98 -15.78
CA ILE A 216 -8.90 7.14 -16.55
C ILE A 216 -8.11 7.32 -17.86
N CYS A 217 -6.76 7.21 -17.79
CA CYS A 217 -5.91 7.35 -18.96
C CYS A 217 -6.05 6.20 -19.97
N ALA A 218 -6.54 5.04 -19.52
CA ALA A 218 -6.75 3.85 -20.34
C ALA A 218 -8.19 3.69 -20.84
N LEU A 219 -9.12 4.54 -20.38
CA LEU A 219 -10.55 4.43 -20.68
C LEU A 219 -10.80 4.67 -22.17
N LYS A 220 -11.49 3.72 -22.80
CA LYS A 220 -11.96 3.80 -24.18
C LYS A 220 -13.44 4.16 -24.25
N VAL A 221 -13.91 4.60 -25.39
CA VAL A 221 -15.34 4.86 -25.63
C VAL A 221 -16.16 3.58 -25.46
N SER A 222 -15.66 2.45 -25.98
CA SER A 222 -16.28 1.13 -25.83
C SER A 222 -16.44 0.62 -24.40
N ASP A 223 -15.74 1.23 -23.42
CA ASP A 223 -15.89 0.85 -22.00
C ASP A 223 -17.08 1.53 -21.33
N ILE A 224 -17.78 2.44 -22.04
CA ILE A 224 -18.90 3.21 -21.50
C ILE A 224 -20.20 2.67 -22.09
N ASP A 225 -21.03 2.10 -21.24
CA ASP A 225 -22.39 1.76 -21.61
C ASP A 225 -23.30 2.96 -21.32
N PHE A 226 -23.67 3.67 -22.40
CA PHE A 226 -24.55 4.84 -22.30
C PHE A 226 -26.02 4.50 -22.07
N LEU A 227 -26.42 3.25 -22.29
CA LEU A 227 -27.79 2.79 -22.03
C LEU A 227 -27.93 2.40 -20.56
N ALA A 228 -27.04 1.56 -20.06
CA ALA A 228 -27.01 1.16 -18.65
C ALA A 228 -26.48 2.29 -17.73
N GLY A 229 -25.82 3.33 -18.26
CA GLY A 229 -25.22 4.39 -17.49
C GLY A 229 -24.01 3.93 -16.66
N THR A 230 -23.16 3.08 -17.21
CA THR A 230 -22.05 2.47 -16.49
C THR A 230 -20.71 2.58 -17.23
N ILE A 231 -19.62 2.41 -16.48
CA ILE A 231 -18.25 2.25 -17.03
C ILE A 231 -17.69 0.90 -16.59
N ASP A 232 -17.15 0.13 -17.53
CA ASP A 232 -16.34 -1.04 -17.25
C ASP A 232 -14.87 -0.66 -17.11
N VAL A 233 -14.28 -0.95 -15.96
CA VAL A 233 -12.89 -0.66 -15.65
C VAL A 233 -12.06 -1.93 -15.75
N SER A 234 -11.52 -2.21 -16.92
CA SER A 234 -10.75 -3.41 -17.25
C SER A 234 -9.27 -3.15 -17.57
N ARG A 235 -8.84 -1.88 -17.63
CA ARG A 235 -7.48 -1.49 -18.06
C ARG A 235 -6.92 -0.34 -17.26
N ALA A 236 -5.58 -0.29 -17.18
CA ALA A 236 -4.86 0.84 -16.61
C ALA A 236 -3.55 1.11 -17.36
N VAL A 237 -3.24 2.38 -17.56
CA VAL A 237 -1.97 2.85 -18.13
C VAL A 237 -0.97 3.13 -17.02
N GLN A 238 0.21 2.58 -17.16
CA GLN A 238 1.33 2.85 -16.27
C GLN A 238 2.63 3.07 -17.08
N ARG A 239 3.45 4.05 -16.67
CA ARG A 239 4.80 4.20 -17.21
C ARG A 239 5.75 3.33 -16.39
N ILE A 240 6.49 2.45 -17.07
CA ILE A 240 7.48 1.57 -16.48
C ILE A 240 8.86 1.93 -17.03
N GLN A 241 9.88 1.79 -16.20
CA GLN A 241 11.26 1.89 -16.63
C GLN A 241 11.73 0.52 -17.14
N THR A 242 12.13 0.47 -18.41
CA THR A 242 12.67 -0.73 -19.05
C THR A 242 14.12 -0.41 -19.44
N GLY A 243 15.06 -0.80 -18.56
CA GLY A 243 16.47 -0.41 -18.72
C GLY A 243 16.67 1.11 -18.61
N LYS A 244 17.29 1.71 -19.63
CA LYS A 244 17.52 3.18 -19.72
C LYS A 244 16.32 3.96 -20.26
N LYS A 245 15.33 3.29 -20.86
CA LYS A 245 14.13 3.91 -21.43
C LYS A 245 12.92 3.76 -20.52
N THR A 246 11.90 4.58 -20.73
CA THR A 246 10.62 4.44 -20.05
C THR A 246 9.53 4.26 -21.09
N GLU A 247 8.68 3.25 -20.88
CA GLU A 247 7.59 2.89 -21.80
C GLU A 247 6.24 3.07 -21.12
N LEU A 248 5.24 3.40 -21.93
CA LEU A 248 3.87 3.48 -21.49
C LEU A 248 3.21 2.13 -21.73
N LEU A 249 2.85 1.44 -20.67
CA LEU A 249 2.26 0.11 -20.77
C LEU A 249 0.79 0.17 -20.36
N VAL A 250 -0.08 -0.37 -21.23
CA VAL A 250 -1.48 -0.64 -20.93
C VAL A 250 -1.55 -2.06 -20.38
N GLN A 251 -2.03 -2.20 -19.16
CA GLN A 251 -2.11 -3.50 -18.48
C GLN A 251 -3.52 -3.73 -17.95
N THR A 252 -3.90 -5.00 -17.80
CA THR A 252 -5.03 -5.39 -16.96
C THR A 252 -4.77 -4.96 -15.51
N PRO A 253 -5.81 -4.67 -14.72
CA PRO A 253 -5.67 -4.27 -13.34
C PRO A 253 -4.91 -5.28 -12.48
N LYS A 254 -4.43 -4.84 -11.31
CA LYS A 254 -3.56 -5.63 -10.44
C LYS A 254 -4.21 -6.85 -9.77
N SER A 255 -5.53 -6.88 -9.69
CA SER A 255 -6.32 -7.93 -9.04
C SER A 255 -7.69 -8.00 -9.67
N ASP A 256 -8.34 -9.15 -9.61
CA ASP A 256 -9.72 -9.36 -10.07
C ASP A 256 -10.69 -8.34 -9.44
N ALA A 257 -10.47 -7.97 -8.19
CA ALA A 257 -11.22 -6.91 -7.51
C ALA A 257 -11.05 -5.50 -8.14
N SER A 258 -10.08 -5.33 -9.05
CA SER A 258 -9.88 -4.05 -9.76
C SER A 258 -10.67 -3.98 -11.06
N GLU A 259 -11.10 -5.12 -11.60
CA GLU A 259 -12.08 -5.19 -12.68
C GLU A 259 -13.46 -4.98 -12.06
N ARG A 260 -14.15 -3.96 -12.51
CA ARG A 260 -15.41 -3.55 -11.90
C ARG A 260 -16.23 -2.67 -12.82
N VAL A 261 -17.53 -2.71 -12.62
CA VAL A 261 -18.49 -1.81 -13.27
C VAL A 261 -18.83 -0.67 -12.29
N ILE A 262 -18.77 0.56 -12.77
CA ILE A 262 -19.07 1.77 -11.98
C ILE A 262 -20.33 2.42 -12.55
N PRO A 263 -21.43 2.54 -11.77
CA PRO A 263 -22.59 3.33 -12.17
C PRO A 263 -22.24 4.81 -12.17
N LEU A 264 -22.76 5.54 -13.15
CA LEU A 264 -22.47 6.96 -13.36
C LEU A 264 -23.65 7.85 -12.94
N PRO A 265 -23.36 8.98 -12.27
CA PRO A 265 -24.36 10.03 -12.13
C PRO A 265 -24.80 10.58 -13.50
N SER A 266 -26.07 10.97 -13.63
CA SER A 266 -26.67 11.48 -14.86
C SER A 266 -25.88 12.63 -15.50
N ASP A 267 -25.38 13.55 -14.69
CA ASP A 267 -24.60 14.72 -15.14
C ASP A 267 -23.27 14.31 -15.75
N LEU A 268 -22.58 13.33 -15.12
CA LEU A 268 -21.32 12.79 -15.66
C LEU A 268 -21.59 12.03 -16.96
N LEU A 269 -22.67 11.25 -17.04
CA LEU A 269 -23.06 10.53 -18.24
C LEU A 269 -23.35 11.48 -19.40
N SER A 270 -24.08 12.56 -19.16
CA SER A 270 -24.38 13.62 -20.15
C SER A 270 -23.09 14.31 -20.63
N HIS A 271 -22.18 14.63 -19.70
CA HIS A 271 -20.87 15.18 -20.04
C HIS A 271 -20.06 14.21 -20.93
N LEU A 272 -20.05 12.92 -20.59
CA LEU A 272 -19.35 11.90 -21.37
C LEU A 272 -19.92 11.75 -22.77
N LYS A 273 -21.26 11.71 -22.94
CA LYS A 273 -21.92 11.69 -24.24
C LYS A 273 -21.43 12.82 -25.14
N THR A 274 -21.31 14.02 -24.58
CA THR A 274 -20.78 15.19 -25.30
C THR A 274 -19.30 15.06 -25.60
N ALA A 275 -18.51 14.62 -24.62
CA ALA A 275 -17.04 14.53 -24.74
C ALA A 275 -16.55 13.49 -25.74
N VAL A 276 -17.34 12.41 -25.96
CA VAL A 276 -16.97 11.35 -26.92
C VAL A 276 -17.71 11.43 -28.24
N ARG A 277 -18.50 12.47 -28.46
CA ARG A 277 -19.29 12.63 -29.67
C ARG A 277 -18.40 12.63 -30.91
N GLY A 278 -18.67 11.74 -31.87
CA GLY A 278 -17.90 11.58 -33.11
C GLY A 278 -16.58 10.85 -32.95
N LEU A 279 -16.25 10.33 -31.76
CA LEU A 279 -15.09 9.47 -31.57
C LEU A 279 -15.42 8.01 -31.90
N PRO A 280 -14.49 7.24 -32.50
CA PRO A 280 -14.67 5.81 -32.72
C PRO A 280 -14.66 5.05 -31.37
N GLU A 281 -15.34 3.90 -31.32
CA GLU A 281 -15.49 3.08 -30.09
C GLU A 281 -14.14 2.66 -29.50
N ASN A 282 -13.14 2.36 -30.32
CA ASN A 282 -11.82 1.96 -29.87
C ASN A 282 -10.93 3.12 -29.43
N ALA A 283 -11.36 4.39 -29.57
CA ALA A 283 -10.59 5.55 -29.15
C ALA A 283 -10.55 5.70 -27.63
N TYR A 284 -9.40 6.17 -27.15
CA TYR A 284 -9.26 6.58 -25.75
C TYR A 284 -9.99 7.90 -25.48
N VAL A 285 -10.83 7.94 -24.46
CA VAL A 285 -11.69 9.09 -24.12
C VAL A 285 -10.91 10.40 -24.00
N LEU A 286 -9.72 10.38 -23.38
CA LEU A 286 -8.94 11.60 -23.11
C LEU A 286 -8.07 12.09 -24.30
N THR A 287 -7.83 11.27 -25.30
CA THR A 287 -7.01 11.65 -26.45
C THR A 287 -7.79 11.69 -27.75
N GLY A 288 -8.95 11.05 -27.81
CA GLY A 288 -9.72 10.83 -29.04
C GLY A 288 -9.03 9.91 -30.06
N ARG A 289 -7.94 9.24 -29.66
CA ARG A 289 -7.11 8.39 -30.54
C ARG A 289 -7.20 6.93 -30.13
N ALA A 290 -7.22 6.01 -31.11
CA ALA A 290 -7.25 4.58 -30.87
C ALA A 290 -5.88 3.99 -30.49
N ASP A 291 -4.80 4.59 -30.98
CA ASP A 291 -3.42 4.11 -30.87
C ASP A 291 -2.65 4.66 -29.66
N LYS A 292 -3.13 5.77 -29.06
CA LYS A 292 -2.34 6.48 -28.06
C LYS A 292 -3.16 6.86 -26.83
N PRO A 293 -3.02 6.14 -25.69
CA PRO A 293 -3.63 6.52 -24.44
C PRO A 293 -3.03 7.82 -23.87
N MET A 294 -3.75 8.49 -22.97
CA MET A 294 -3.23 9.65 -22.25
C MET A 294 -2.09 9.24 -21.32
N GLU A 295 -1.00 10.00 -21.34
CA GLU A 295 0.09 9.86 -20.36
C GLU A 295 -0.37 10.34 -18.97
N PRO A 296 -0.34 9.50 -17.91
CA PRO A 296 -0.74 9.91 -16.57
C PRO A 296 0.03 11.12 -16.02
N ARG A 297 1.28 11.29 -16.45
CA ARG A 297 2.10 12.46 -16.10
C ARG A 297 1.54 13.74 -16.72
N THR A 298 1.11 13.68 -17.98
CA THR A 298 0.50 14.81 -18.67
C THR A 298 -0.80 15.24 -17.99
N LEU A 299 -1.66 14.30 -17.61
CA LEU A 299 -2.90 14.59 -16.89
C LEU A 299 -2.61 15.22 -15.51
N ARG A 300 -1.57 14.75 -14.79
CA ARG A 300 -1.15 15.36 -13.52
C ARG A 300 -0.63 16.79 -13.69
N TYR A 301 0.13 17.08 -14.72
CA TYR A 301 0.59 18.45 -15.03
C TYR A 301 -0.58 19.35 -15.37
N TYR A 302 -1.50 18.86 -16.21
CA TYR A 302 -2.73 19.60 -16.51
C TYR A 302 -3.53 19.93 -15.25
N PHE A 303 -3.73 18.93 -14.36
CA PHE A 303 -4.43 19.12 -13.11
C PHE A 303 -3.77 20.15 -12.20
N ASN A 304 -2.44 20.20 -12.14
CA ASN A 304 -1.73 21.24 -11.38
C ASN A 304 -2.04 22.66 -11.91
N GLY A 305 -2.00 22.85 -13.23
CA GLY A 305 -2.40 24.10 -13.87
C GLY A 305 -3.89 24.43 -13.66
N PHE A 306 -4.75 23.40 -13.70
CA PHE A 306 -6.18 23.53 -13.43
C PHE A 306 -6.45 24.02 -12.00
N LEU A 307 -5.81 23.47 -10.98
CA LEU A 307 -5.94 23.91 -9.58
C LEU A 307 -5.53 25.38 -9.40
N LYS A 308 -4.48 25.83 -10.10
CA LYS A 308 -4.06 27.25 -10.09
C LYS A 308 -5.16 28.16 -10.66
N ARG A 309 -5.79 27.77 -11.78
CA ARG A 309 -6.94 28.53 -12.35
C ARG A 309 -8.12 28.58 -11.41
N CYS A 310 -8.37 27.51 -10.67
CA CYS A 310 -9.42 27.49 -9.63
C CYS A 310 -9.04 28.26 -8.37
N ASN A 311 -7.84 28.84 -8.26
CA ASN A 311 -7.30 29.39 -7.01
C ASN A 311 -7.36 28.41 -5.84
N ILE A 312 -6.95 27.16 -6.11
CA ILE A 312 -6.92 26.07 -5.12
C ILE A 312 -5.46 25.67 -4.87
N ARG A 313 -5.10 25.52 -3.58
CA ARG A 313 -3.77 25.03 -3.19
C ARG A 313 -3.52 23.66 -3.79
N TYR A 314 -2.30 23.44 -4.30
CA TYR A 314 -1.89 22.18 -4.90
C TYR A 314 -2.17 20.97 -3.99
N ARG A 315 -2.78 19.97 -4.58
CA ARG A 315 -2.92 18.60 -4.07
C ARG A 315 -2.71 17.62 -5.23
N ASN A 316 -2.23 16.41 -4.92
CA ASN A 316 -2.03 15.42 -5.97
C ASN A 316 -3.37 14.94 -6.55
N PHE A 317 -3.35 14.45 -7.79
CA PHE A 317 -4.55 14.01 -8.52
C PHE A 317 -5.38 12.95 -7.76
N HIS A 318 -4.72 12.08 -7.00
CA HIS A 318 -5.42 11.01 -6.26
C HIS A 318 -6.34 11.54 -5.14
N VAL A 319 -6.16 12.80 -4.71
CA VAL A 319 -7.04 13.45 -3.75
C VAL A 319 -8.46 13.62 -4.29
N LEU A 320 -8.68 13.71 -5.62
CA LEU A 320 -10.01 13.71 -6.22
C LEU A 320 -10.79 12.43 -5.85
N ARG A 321 -10.15 11.27 -6.03
CA ARG A 321 -10.73 9.99 -5.63
C ARG A 321 -10.94 9.88 -4.12
N HIS A 322 -10.04 10.43 -3.31
CA HIS A 322 -10.25 10.51 -1.86
C HIS A 322 -11.46 11.37 -1.51
N THR A 323 -11.66 12.48 -2.23
CA THR A 323 -12.84 13.34 -2.06
C THR A 323 -14.12 12.60 -2.43
N PHE A 324 -14.14 11.89 -3.56
CA PHE A 324 -15.25 11.02 -3.95
C PHE A 324 -15.60 10.04 -2.82
N ALA A 325 -14.62 9.28 -2.36
CA ALA A 325 -14.83 8.26 -1.34
C ALA A 325 -15.32 8.84 0.00
N THR A 326 -14.80 10.00 0.41
CA THR A 326 -15.27 10.71 1.62
C THR A 326 -16.73 11.12 1.47
N ARG A 327 -17.10 11.69 0.32
CA ARG A 327 -18.49 12.09 0.05
C ARG A 327 -19.44 10.91 0.02
N CYS A 328 -19.05 9.78 -0.58
CA CYS A 328 -19.86 8.55 -0.54
C CYS A 328 -20.16 8.10 0.89
N ILE A 329 -19.17 8.12 1.78
CA ILE A 329 -19.39 7.80 3.20
C ILE A 329 -20.29 8.84 3.88
N GLU A 330 -20.10 10.12 3.61
CA GLU A 330 -20.90 11.21 4.18
C GLU A 330 -22.37 11.16 3.73
N THR A 331 -22.63 10.68 2.52
CA THR A 331 -24.00 10.44 2.01
C THR A 331 -24.62 9.13 2.50
N GLY A 332 -23.89 8.31 3.27
CA GLY A 332 -24.40 7.09 3.89
C GLY A 332 -24.15 5.81 3.10
N MET A 333 -23.31 5.84 2.05
CA MET A 333 -22.92 4.63 1.35
C MET A 333 -22.18 3.68 2.31
N ASP A 334 -22.52 2.41 2.28
CA ASP A 334 -21.84 1.41 3.08
C ASP A 334 -20.39 1.18 2.61
N VAL A 335 -19.53 0.76 3.55
CA VAL A 335 -18.09 0.66 3.29
C VAL A 335 -17.75 -0.47 2.31
N LYS A 336 -18.56 -1.53 2.24
CA LYS A 336 -18.35 -2.65 1.33
C LYS A 336 -18.63 -2.21 -0.10
N SER A 337 -19.79 -1.62 -0.37
CA SER A 337 -20.15 -1.06 -1.68
C SER A 337 -19.14 -0.02 -2.15
N LEU A 338 -18.68 0.87 -1.27
CA LEU A 338 -17.62 1.83 -1.61
C LEU A 338 -16.30 1.12 -1.94
N SER A 339 -15.94 0.08 -1.20
CA SER A 339 -14.71 -0.69 -1.46
C SER A 339 -14.74 -1.36 -2.83
N GLU A 340 -15.89 -1.91 -3.22
CA GLU A 340 -16.12 -2.51 -4.52
C GLU A 340 -16.04 -1.46 -5.64
N LEU A 341 -16.75 -0.34 -5.52
CA LEU A 341 -16.68 0.79 -6.47
C LEU A 341 -15.24 1.31 -6.65
N LEU A 342 -14.48 1.38 -5.55
CA LEU A 342 -13.09 1.80 -5.61
C LEU A 342 -12.16 0.68 -6.13
N GLY A 343 -12.58 -0.57 -6.18
CA GLY A 343 -11.73 -1.70 -6.56
C GLY A 343 -10.56 -1.87 -5.57
N HIS A 344 -10.87 -1.92 -4.27
CA HIS A 344 -9.91 -2.25 -3.23
C HIS A 344 -9.97 -3.75 -2.95
N ALA A 345 -8.85 -4.45 -3.09
CA ALA A 345 -8.75 -5.87 -2.79
C ALA A 345 -9.00 -6.21 -1.31
N ASP A 346 -8.84 -5.23 -0.42
CA ASP A 346 -9.07 -5.37 1.03
C ASP A 346 -9.89 -4.18 1.54
N VAL A 347 -11.09 -4.46 2.04
CA VAL A 347 -12.02 -3.48 2.66
C VAL A 347 -11.35 -2.69 3.78
N ARG A 348 -10.37 -3.29 4.48
CA ARG A 348 -9.57 -2.60 5.50
C ARG A 348 -8.86 -1.35 4.97
N THR A 349 -8.57 -1.30 3.67
CA THR A 349 -8.01 -0.11 3.02
C THR A 349 -9.00 1.05 3.03
N THR A 350 -10.26 0.79 2.69
CA THR A 350 -11.34 1.77 2.73
C THR A 350 -11.62 2.23 4.16
N LEU A 351 -11.72 1.31 5.10
CA LEU A 351 -11.89 1.60 6.52
C LEU A 351 -10.79 2.53 7.07
N LYS A 352 -9.53 2.20 6.83
CA LYS A 352 -8.39 3.00 7.33
C LYS A 352 -8.29 4.39 6.72
N LEU A 353 -8.74 4.56 5.48
CA LEU A 353 -8.60 5.83 4.76
C LEU A 353 -9.79 6.77 4.97
N TYR A 354 -11.00 6.22 5.11
CA TYR A 354 -12.23 7.02 5.02
C TYR A 354 -13.15 6.92 6.24
N VAL A 355 -13.04 5.88 7.06
CA VAL A 355 -13.90 5.73 8.24
C VAL A 355 -13.33 6.46 9.45
N HIS A 356 -13.36 7.79 9.36
CA HIS A 356 -13.28 8.68 10.51
C HIS A 356 -14.48 9.63 10.47
N PRO A 357 -15.70 9.11 10.79
CA PRO A 357 -16.90 9.91 10.71
C PRO A 357 -16.77 11.16 11.59
N SER A 358 -17.17 12.30 11.05
CA SER A 358 -17.25 13.54 11.81
C SER A 358 -18.20 13.38 13.00
N LEU A 359 -18.06 14.21 14.02
CA LEU A 359 -19.00 14.21 15.13
C LEU A 359 -20.45 14.46 14.65
N GLU A 360 -20.59 15.27 13.62
CA GLU A 360 -21.87 15.58 12.99
C GLU A 360 -22.47 14.36 12.25
N SER A 361 -21.66 13.58 11.51
CA SER A 361 -22.10 12.33 10.92
C SER A 361 -22.55 11.32 11.99
N LYS A 362 -21.83 11.26 13.12
CA LYS A 362 -22.23 10.41 14.25
C LYS A 362 -23.56 10.87 14.86
N ARG A 363 -23.75 12.20 15.05
CA ARG A 363 -25.02 12.78 15.53
C ARG A 363 -26.17 12.43 14.61
N ARG A 364 -26.01 12.63 13.28
CA ARG A 364 -27.06 12.28 12.30
C ARG A 364 -27.39 10.79 12.32
N ALA A 365 -26.40 9.90 12.46
CA ALA A 365 -26.62 8.47 12.54
C ALA A 365 -27.38 8.09 13.83
N ILE A 366 -26.99 8.66 14.97
CA ILE A 366 -27.69 8.43 16.26
C ILE A 366 -29.11 9.00 16.24
N GLN A 367 -29.32 10.16 15.63
CA GLN A 367 -30.67 10.74 15.49
C GLN A 367 -31.60 9.86 14.64
N LYS A 368 -31.08 9.09 13.69
CA LYS A 368 -31.88 8.11 12.93
C LYS A 368 -32.27 6.89 13.75
N ILE A 369 -31.57 6.59 14.84
CA ILE A 369 -31.91 5.55 15.83
C ILE A 369 -32.87 6.15 16.85
N ALA A 370 -33.02 7.49 16.85
CA ALA A 370 -33.83 8.20 17.80
C ALA A 370 -35.26 7.69 17.78
N LEU A 371 -35.66 7.18 18.94
CA LEU A 371 -37.04 7.21 19.39
C LEU A 371 -38.01 6.47 18.48
N LEU A 372 -37.69 5.22 18.25
CA LEU A 372 -38.73 4.22 18.21
C LEU A 372 -39.61 4.48 19.45
N ASP A 373 -40.70 5.23 19.26
CA ASP A 373 -41.95 5.14 20.05
C ASP A 373 -41.87 4.88 21.57
N ILE A 374 -40.90 5.53 22.24
CA ILE A 374 -40.87 5.50 23.73
C ILE A 374 -41.77 6.59 24.32
N CYS A 375 -42.37 7.41 23.48
CA CYS A 375 -43.27 8.51 23.85
C CYS A 375 -44.67 8.41 23.20
N SER A 376 -45.13 7.21 22.86
CA SER A 376 -46.54 6.98 22.53
C SER A 376 -47.26 6.32 23.68
#